data_efd17eea4f8a7f28bed9e284de942629
#
_entry.id   efd17eea4f8a7f28bed9e284de942629
#
_cell.length_a   1.000
_cell.length_b   1.000
_cell.length_c   1.000
_cell.angle_alpha   90.00
_cell.angle_beta   90.00
_cell.angle_gamma   90.00
#
_symmetry.space_group_name_H-M   'P 1'
#
loop_
_entity.id
_entity.type
_entity.pdbx_description
1 polymer ?
#
loop_
_entity_poly.entity_id
_entity_poly.type
_entity_poly.pdbx_seq_one_letter_code
_entity_poly.pdbx_strand_id
1 'polypeptide(L)' 'MDVASVPVPSVVELLEWVDGADRSYAETMESWTSNCPRHPAWDDAVGEGLVRVVGGRVRLTELGIRRLDDVRRTL' A
#
# COMPACT_ATOMS: atom_id res chain seq x y z
N MET A 1 8.48 4.48 26.80
CA MET A 1 7.89 4.44 25.64
C MET A 1 8.56 5.24 24.63
N ASP A 2 8.72 4.77 23.60
CA ASP A 2 9.43 5.51 22.70
C ASP A 2 8.56 5.91 21.56
N VAL A 3 9.00 6.92 20.90
CA VAL A 3 8.25 7.47 19.84
C VAL A 3 8.20 6.58 18.65
N ALA A 4 9.06 5.62 18.64
CA ALA A 4 9.06 4.70 17.55
C ALA A 4 7.84 3.80 17.59
N SER A 5 7.07 3.91 18.66
CA SER A 5 5.87 3.13 18.74
C SER A 5 4.81 3.60 17.77
N VAL A 6 4.95 4.78 17.19
CA VAL A 6 4.01 5.23 16.18
C VAL A 6 4.40 4.58 14.86
N PRO A 7 3.61 3.65 14.34
CA PRO A 7 4.00 2.94 13.14
C PRO A 7 3.93 3.84 11.91
N VAL A 8 4.92 3.71 11.07
CA VAL A 8 4.90 4.35 9.78
C VAL A 8 4.18 3.38 8.85
N PRO A 9 3.18 3.83 8.10
CA PRO A 9 2.49 2.95 7.17
C PRO A 9 3.48 2.29 6.22
N SER A 10 3.38 0.99 6.12
CA SER A 10 4.30 0.21 5.32
C SER A 10 3.67 -0.20 4.01
N VAL A 11 4.50 -0.72 3.12
CA VAL A 11 4.02 -1.25 1.86
C VAL A 11 2.98 -2.33 2.11
N VAL A 12 3.20 -3.18 3.11
CA VAL A 12 2.26 -4.25 3.43
C VAL A 12 0.91 -3.69 3.83
N GLU A 13 0.90 -2.64 4.62
CA GLU A 13 -0.37 -2.00 5.01
C GLU A 13 -1.10 -1.45 3.81
N LEU A 14 -0.38 -0.87 2.86
CA LEU A 14 -0.98 -0.38 1.63
C LEU A 14 -1.58 -1.54 0.84
N LEU A 15 -0.86 -2.64 0.71
CA LEU A 15 -1.35 -3.79 -0.03
C LEU A 15 -2.62 -4.36 0.60
N GLU A 16 -2.66 -4.42 1.92
CA GLU A 16 -3.85 -4.90 2.62
C GLU A 16 -5.02 -3.95 2.42
N TRP A 17 -4.76 -2.67 2.43
CA TRP A 17 -5.80 -1.67 2.22
C TRP A 17 -6.38 -1.77 0.80
N VAL A 18 -5.52 -1.95 -0.20
CA VAL A 18 -5.95 -2.10 -1.58
C VAL A 18 -6.73 -3.38 -1.77
N ASP A 19 -6.27 -4.46 -1.13
CA ASP A 19 -6.93 -5.76 -1.25
C ASP A 19 -8.29 -5.77 -0.56
N GLY A 20 -8.47 -4.92 0.43
CA GLY A 20 -9.68 -4.94 1.25
C GLY A 20 -10.92 -4.37 0.58
N ALA A 21 -10.77 -3.61 -0.48
CA ALA A 21 -11.89 -3.01 -1.19
C ALA A 21 -11.45 -2.54 -2.56
N ASP A 22 -12.43 -2.18 -3.38
CA ASP A 22 -12.15 -1.62 -4.69
C ASP A 22 -11.79 -0.15 -4.52
N ARG A 23 -10.52 0.20 -4.68
CA ARG A 23 -10.01 1.54 -4.40
C ARG A 23 -9.78 2.31 -5.69
N SER A 24 -10.21 3.57 -5.71
CA SER A 24 -9.91 4.44 -6.82
C SER A 24 -8.52 5.04 -6.65
N TYR A 25 -7.94 5.50 -7.75
CA TYR A 25 -6.66 6.17 -7.69
C TYR A 25 -6.77 7.45 -6.84
N ALA A 26 -7.84 8.21 -7.02
CA ALA A 26 -8.02 9.45 -6.27
C ALA A 26 -8.12 9.18 -4.76
N GLU A 27 -8.87 8.17 -4.39
CA GLU A 27 -9.00 7.77 -2.99
C GLU A 27 -7.66 7.36 -2.42
N THR A 28 -6.89 6.61 -3.19
CA THR A 28 -5.58 6.14 -2.76
C THR A 28 -4.62 7.30 -2.57
N MET A 29 -4.63 8.25 -3.49
CA MET A 29 -3.76 9.42 -3.37
C MET A 29 -4.13 10.24 -2.15
N GLU A 30 -5.41 10.40 -1.89
CA GLU A 30 -5.85 11.15 -0.74
C GLU A 30 -5.42 10.49 0.56
N SER A 31 -5.53 9.17 0.63
CA SER A 31 -5.22 8.44 1.86
C SER A 31 -3.73 8.23 2.09
N TRP A 32 -2.96 8.10 1.01
CA TRP A 32 -1.57 7.63 1.14
C TRP A 32 -0.50 8.63 0.72
N THR A 33 -0.88 9.75 0.11
CA THR A 33 0.12 10.71 -0.34
C THR A 33 -0.15 12.14 0.07
N SER A 34 -1.31 12.43 0.63
CA SER A 34 -1.71 13.81 0.91
C SER A 34 -1.19 14.34 2.22
N ASN A 35 -0.66 13.49 3.08
CA ASN A 35 -0.17 13.92 4.39
C ASN A 35 1.29 14.36 4.32
N CYS A 36 1.66 15.22 5.27
CA CYS A 36 3.03 15.67 5.39
C CYS A 36 3.53 15.32 6.79
N PRO A 37 4.61 14.54 6.92
CA PRO A 37 5.45 14.09 5.82
C PRO A 37 4.74 13.01 5.00
N ARG A 38 5.10 12.97 3.75
CA ARG A 38 4.50 12.03 2.83
C ARG A 38 4.95 10.61 3.13
N HIS A 39 4.00 9.70 3.08
CA HIS A 39 4.32 8.29 3.32
C HIS A 39 4.91 7.67 2.06
N PRO A 40 6.03 6.97 2.17
CA PRO A 40 6.67 6.40 0.99
C PRO A 40 6.05 5.09 0.51
N ALA A 41 5.06 4.58 1.21
CA ALA A 41 4.50 3.26 0.88
C ALA A 41 3.99 3.18 -0.56
N TRP A 42 3.32 4.23 -1.03
CA TRP A 42 2.82 4.24 -2.41
C TRP A 42 3.96 4.20 -3.40
N ASP A 43 4.95 5.07 -3.21
CA ASP A 43 6.08 5.14 -4.13
C ASP A 43 6.85 3.83 -4.15
N ASP A 44 7.04 3.23 -2.99
CA ASP A 44 7.73 1.95 -2.88
C ASP A 44 6.95 0.84 -3.57
N ALA A 45 5.64 0.81 -3.36
CA ALA A 45 4.81 -0.24 -3.96
C ALA A 45 4.83 -0.13 -5.48
N VAL A 46 4.76 1.08 -6.02
CA VAL A 46 4.81 1.28 -7.46
C VAL A 46 6.19 0.91 -7.99
N GLY A 47 7.23 1.37 -7.29
CA GLY A 47 8.60 1.10 -7.71
C GLY A 47 8.96 -0.37 -7.73
N GLU A 48 8.36 -1.15 -6.82
CA GLU A 48 8.60 -2.58 -6.76
C GLU A 48 7.62 -3.38 -7.64
N GLY A 49 6.70 -2.69 -8.30
CA GLY A 49 5.75 -3.36 -9.18
C GLY A 49 4.67 -4.14 -8.46
N LEU A 50 4.32 -3.71 -7.25
CA LEU A 50 3.33 -4.42 -6.43
C LEU A 50 1.91 -3.95 -6.68
N VAL A 51 1.73 -2.74 -7.19
CA VAL A 51 0.41 -2.19 -7.50
C VAL A 51 0.45 -1.56 -8.88
N ARG A 52 -0.74 -1.42 -9.47
CA ARG A 52 -0.88 -0.71 -10.74
C ARG A 52 -2.23 -0.02 -10.77
N VAL A 53 -2.36 0.95 -11.67
CA VAL A 53 -3.61 1.67 -11.85
C VAL A 53 -4.19 1.25 -13.18
N VAL A 54 -5.43 0.78 -13.14
CA VAL A 54 -6.14 0.32 -14.34
C VAL A 54 -7.51 0.97 -14.34
N GLY A 55 -7.78 1.78 -15.34
CA GLY A 55 -9.07 2.43 -15.47
C GLY A 55 -9.45 3.27 -14.26
N GLY A 56 -8.47 3.96 -13.68
CA GLY A 56 -8.70 4.78 -12.50
C GLY A 56 -8.84 4.02 -11.20
N ARG A 57 -8.59 2.72 -11.22
CA ARG A 57 -8.66 1.87 -10.03
C ARG A 57 -7.28 1.32 -9.70
N VAL A 58 -6.99 1.25 -8.41
CA VAL A 58 -5.71 0.70 -7.95
C VAL A 58 -5.88 -0.80 -7.73
N ARG A 59 -4.98 -1.57 -8.31
CA ARG A 59 -5.03 -3.02 -8.23
C ARG A 59 -3.69 -3.57 -7.80
N LEU A 60 -3.70 -4.70 -7.10
CA LEU A 60 -2.47 -5.41 -6.82
C LEU A 60 -2.03 -6.14 -8.08
N THR A 61 -0.73 -6.14 -8.32
CA THR A 61 -0.16 -6.97 -9.38
C THR A 61 0.01 -8.38 -8.83
N GLU A 62 0.43 -9.29 -9.68
CA GLU A 62 0.74 -10.63 -9.23
C GLU A 62 1.82 -10.62 -8.16
N LEU A 63 2.83 -9.77 -8.32
CA LEU A 63 3.87 -9.62 -7.32
C LEU A 63 3.32 -9.07 -6.01
N GLY A 64 2.38 -8.13 -6.09
CA GLY A 64 1.75 -7.58 -4.90
C GLY A 64 0.95 -8.63 -4.14
N ILE A 65 0.22 -9.46 -4.88
CA ILE A 65 -0.55 -10.54 -4.27
C ILE A 65 0.38 -11.53 -3.58
N ARG A 66 1.49 -11.88 -4.21
CA ARG A 66 2.46 -12.79 -3.63
C ARG A 66 3.09 -12.22 -2.38
N ARG A 67 3.44 -10.94 -2.40
CA ARG A 67 4.04 -10.29 -1.25
C ARG A 67 3.08 -10.34 -0.07
N LEU A 68 1.83 -10.01 -0.32
CA LEU A 68 0.82 -9.99 0.74
C LEU A 68 0.58 -11.38 1.27
N ASP A 69 0.52 -12.37 0.39
CA ASP A 69 0.32 -13.75 0.76
C ASP A 69 1.46 -14.28 1.62
N ASP A 70 2.69 -13.93 1.27
CA ASP A 70 3.87 -14.34 2.04
C ASP A 70 3.83 -13.77 3.46
N VAL A 71 3.44 -12.51 3.59
CA VAL A 71 3.35 -11.87 4.90
C VAL A 71 2.28 -12.55 5.75
N ARG A 72 1.12 -12.82 5.16
CA ARG A 72 0.03 -13.48 5.87
C ARG A 72 0.41 -14.88 6.30
N ARG A 73 1.19 -15.55 5.49
CA ARG A 73 1.62 -16.91 5.78
C ARG A 73 2.63 -16.96 6.91
N THR A 74 3.43 -15.91 7.04
CA THR A 74 4.46 -15.83 8.06
C THR A 74 3.86 -15.53 9.44
N LEU A 75 2.73 -14.85 9.46
CA LEU A 75 2.06 -14.55 10.71
C LEU A 75 1.25 -15.75 11.18
#